data_11bbaa689cb62b58d384939e8fb8d267
#
_entry.id   11bbaa689cb62b58d384939e8fb8d267
#
_cell.length_a   1.000
_cell.length_b   1.000
_cell.length_c   1.000
_cell.angle_alpha   90.00
_cell.angle_beta   90.00
_cell.angle_gamma   90.00
#
_symmetry.space_group_name_H-M   'P 1'
#
loop_
_entity.id
_entity.type
_entity.pdbx_description
1 polymer ?
#
loop_
_entity_poly.entity_id
_entity_poly.type
_entity_poly.pdbx_seq_one_letter_code
_entity_poly.pdbx_strand_id
1 'polypeptide(L)'
;MFALVLTALVAPSAEGSGLAGIKAILNGVRGLKDVLSMKTMIVKYLSLPAVLTAGLYIGKMGPSIHIVTCAAKNLLKFRLFESIRKTKTLKQEMIVCGIAVGCAANDGAVVGGVLFGAELVGTYYSLRNYFKSFYAAFIACMTSRLLHSAVNLNIKPFLTWNVKIVPPSFTLPELFFMLFVAIVMSFVGIAVVFVNEQLLVLRDKYGKLHLGPFKFAKYATNKLVILTENRIIFTIIITLVTSFLSFPQMIGKYMSIGGVPIFEELLMAKPLTTVNGAKGEWIQGNISEVFITISIFITVRYILAILTTVLPVSGGSYLQLLIIGASFGRLVGEGLAFILPDGFSPNHPIVPASYGLVAAAALTSSQTQAFSSVFILLELTGHGVHLPALGASYIGVVISRWLSYSAYDFVIKFRKWPAVLESTTDSDDIRVKYVMQYVDSLPILEEKASLRKIGEFLEKPDLAKTIPIVNNKSDLLLVGCVNTKKLQDYYNTMKPTLEGNPDYDTEIEIEKNTCPITISEDTPLVLAHLLFSKLNLDDVFVVWRGRLIGQVQKSSIIAELTDRNAGFGDA
;
A
#
# COMPACT_ATOMS: atom_id res chain seq x y z
N MET A 1 12.61 9.53 19.77
CA MET A 1 13.95 9.89 19.25
C MET A 1 14.73 8.71 18.70
N PHE A 2 14.92 7.61 19.43
CA PHE A 2 15.64 6.41 18.94
C PHE A 2 15.12 5.91 17.59
N ALA A 3 13.81 5.74 17.43
CA ALA A 3 13.18 5.32 16.17
C ALA A 3 13.46 6.30 15.02
N LEU A 4 13.41 7.61 15.30
CA LEU A 4 13.70 8.64 14.30
C LEU A 4 15.15 8.58 13.81
N VAL A 5 16.10 8.43 14.74
CA VAL A 5 17.53 8.30 14.40
C VAL A 5 17.77 7.09 13.53
N LEU A 6 17.19 5.93 13.87
CA LEU A 6 17.30 4.71 13.06
C LEU A 6 16.70 4.89 11.66
N THR A 7 15.50 5.45 11.56
CA THR A 7 14.84 5.64 10.26
C THR A 7 15.53 6.69 9.39
N ALA A 8 16.00 7.78 9.99
CA ALA A 8 16.64 8.86 9.21
C ALA A 8 18.06 8.52 8.76
N LEU A 9 18.89 7.90 9.64
CA LEU A 9 20.31 7.67 9.36
C LEU A 9 20.60 6.32 8.71
N VAL A 10 19.95 5.26 9.16
CA VAL A 10 20.28 3.90 8.73
C VAL A 10 19.45 3.49 7.52
N ALA A 11 18.13 3.64 7.57
CA ALA A 11 17.25 3.20 6.49
C ALA A 11 16.03 4.14 6.31
N PRO A 12 16.12 5.18 5.48
CA PRO A 12 14.99 6.06 5.17
C PRO A 12 13.76 5.33 4.59
N SER A 13 13.98 4.20 3.94
CA SER A 13 12.90 3.34 3.42
C SER A 13 12.06 2.65 4.50
N ALA A 14 12.50 2.71 5.78
CA ALA A 14 11.73 2.18 6.92
C ALA A 14 10.66 3.16 7.42
N GLU A 15 10.61 4.40 6.92
CA GLU A 15 9.59 5.40 7.24
C GLU A 15 8.17 4.92 6.85
N GLY A 16 7.19 5.24 7.70
CA GLY A 16 5.77 4.95 7.47
C GLY A 16 5.41 3.47 7.48
N SER A 17 4.29 3.12 6.85
CA SER A 17 3.79 1.73 6.77
C SER A 17 4.66 0.83 5.88
N GLY A 18 5.21 1.38 4.80
CA GLY A 18 5.96 0.63 3.77
C GLY A 18 5.08 -0.02 2.70
N LEU A 19 3.75 -0.03 2.86
CA LEU A 19 2.81 -0.66 1.91
C LEU A 19 2.82 0.03 0.55
N ALA A 20 2.94 1.36 0.50
CA ALA A 20 3.07 2.10 -0.75
C ALA A 20 4.31 1.67 -1.55
N GLY A 21 5.44 1.45 -0.87
CA GLY A 21 6.65 0.94 -1.51
C GLY A 21 6.52 -0.49 -2.02
N ILE A 22 5.81 -1.35 -1.29
CA ILE A 22 5.50 -2.71 -1.73
C ILE A 22 4.59 -2.67 -2.96
N LYS A 23 3.52 -1.86 -2.94
CA LYS A 23 2.61 -1.66 -4.08
C LYS A 23 3.37 -1.16 -5.31
N ALA A 24 4.26 -0.18 -5.15
CA ALA A 24 5.10 0.32 -6.25
C ALA A 24 6.01 -0.76 -6.85
N ILE A 25 6.65 -1.60 -6.01
CA ILE A 25 7.49 -2.71 -6.48
C ILE A 25 6.67 -3.75 -7.24
N LEU A 26 5.48 -4.09 -6.75
CA LEU A 26 4.57 -5.04 -7.40
C LEU A 26 4.08 -4.49 -8.75
N ASN A 27 3.86 -3.18 -8.84
CA ASN A 27 3.52 -2.48 -10.09
C ASN A 27 4.74 -2.28 -11.03
N GLY A 28 5.88 -2.90 -10.70
CA GLY A 28 7.04 -2.98 -11.57
C GLY A 28 8.00 -1.79 -11.51
N VAL A 29 7.88 -0.92 -10.52
CA VAL A 29 8.85 0.18 -10.32
C VAL A 29 10.23 -0.40 -10.03
N ARG A 30 11.22 -0.01 -10.83
CA ARG A 30 12.62 -0.39 -10.66
C ARG A 30 13.36 0.63 -9.81
N GLY A 31 14.45 0.20 -9.16
CA GLY A 31 15.27 1.11 -8.33
C GLY A 31 14.92 1.10 -6.85
N LEU A 32 13.75 0.59 -6.44
CA LEU A 32 13.33 0.50 -5.04
C LEU A 32 13.93 -0.71 -4.29
N LYS A 33 15.22 -1.02 -4.54
CA LYS A 33 15.89 -2.17 -3.92
C LYS A 33 15.96 -2.06 -2.40
N ASP A 34 16.08 -0.84 -1.89
CA ASP A 34 16.24 -0.53 -0.46
C ASP A 34 14.96 -0.74 0.33
N VAL A 35 13.78 -0.59 -0.29
CA VAL A 35 12.48 -0.77 0.38
C VAL A 35 12.36 -2.17 0.97
N LEU A 36 12.76 -3.21 0.24
CA LEU A 36 12.72 -4.61 0.70
C LEU A 36 14.13 -5.13 1.03
N SER A 37 14.99 -4.31 1.63
CA SER A 37 16.34 -4.70 2.04
C SER A 37 16.36 -5.27 3.47
N MET A 38 17.41 -6.03 3.80
CA MET A 38 17.64 -6.53 5.16
C MET A 38 17.83 -5.38 6.16
N LYS A 39 18.49 -4.31 5.73
CA LYS A 39 18.67 -3.10 6.55
C LYS A 39 17.32 -2.49 6.95
N THR A 40 16.43 -2.31 5.99
CA THR A 40 15.08 -1.77 6.23
C THR A 40 14.28 -2.67 7.15
N MET A 41 14.38 -4.00 7.01
CA MET A 41 13.72 -4.96 7.89
C MET A 41 14.17 -4.80 9.34
N ILE A 42 15.49 -4.79 9.59
CA ILE A 42 16.05 -4.68 10.94
C ILE A 42 15.69 -3.33 11.58
N VAL A 43 15.88 -2.23 10.84
CA VAL A 43 15.53 -0.89 11.34
C VAL A 43 14.05 -0.81 11.70
N LYS A 44 13.18 -1.33 10.85
CA LYS A 44 11.74 -1.31 11.09
C LYS A 44 11.34 -2.19 12.27
N TYR A 45 11.97 -3.35 12.44
CA TYR A 45 11.76 -4.25 13.56
C TYR A 45 12.14 -3.61 14.90
N LEU A 46 13.23 -2.84 14.95
CA LEU A 46 13.68 -2.16 16.15
C LEU A 46 12.94 -0.84 16.43
N SER A 47 12.58 -0.10 15.37
CA SER A 47 11.92 1.20 15.51
C SER A 47 10.44 1.08 15.88
N LEU A 48 9.74 0.05 15.40
CA LEU A 48 8.30 -0.12 15.63
C LEU A 48 7.95 -0.26 17.13
N PRO A 49 8.58 -1.16 17.92
CA PRO A 49 8.32 -1.24 19.34
C PRO A 49 8.63 0.07 20.09
N ALA A 50 9.73 0.75 19.72
CA ALA A 50 10.09 2.03 20.32
C ALA A 50 9.07 3.14 20.08
N VAL A 51 8.40 3.12 18.92
CA VAL A 51 7.33 4.08 18.61
C VAL A 51 6.04 3.74 19.36
N LEU A 52 5.70 2.45 19.45
CA LEU A 52 4.50 2.00 20.16
C LEU A 52 4.61 2.25 21.67
N THR A 53 5.78 2.01 22.27
CA THR A 53 6.03 2.29 23.70
C THR A 53 6.05 3.78 24.02
N ALA A 54 6.38 4.64 23.04
CA ALA A 54 6.27 6.09 23.19
C ALA A 54 4.82 6.62 23.23
N GLY A 55 3.82 5.75 23.09
CA GLY A 55 2.41 6.13 23.15
C GLY A 55 1.90 6.92 21.93
N LEU A 56 2.65 6.93 20.83
CA LEU A 56 2.21 7.57 19.59
C LEU A 56 1.01 6.82 18.98
N TYR A 57 0.05 7.56 18.44
CA TYR A 57 -1.15 7.01 17.82
C TYR A 57 -0.86 6.45 16.42
N ILE A 58 -0.11 5.35 16.39
CA ILE A 58 0.35 4.66 15.19
C ILE A 58 -0.02 3.18 15.29
N GLY A 59 -0.41 2.59 14.15
CA GLY A 59 -0.73 1.17 14.05
C GLY A 59 0.49 0.30 13.67
N LYS A 60 0.44 -0.98 14.04
CA LYS A 60 1.50 -1.96 13.77
C LYS A 60 1.31 -2.77 12.48
N MET A 61 0.08 -2.85 11.93
CA MET A 61 -0.26 -3.74 10.80
C MET A 61 0.63 -3.50 9.57
N GLY A 62 0.66 -2.28 9.03
CA GLY A 62 1.47 -1.97 7.84
C GLY A 62 2.96 -2.25 8.00
N PRO A 63 3.59 -1.76 9.09
CA PRO A 63 4.99 -2.08 9.37
C PRO A 63 5.27 -3.58 9.51
N SER A 64 4.39 -4.35 10.15
CA SER A 64 4.55 -5.81 10.30
C SER A 64 4.49 -6.51 8.94
N ILE A 65 3.55 -6.15 8.08
CA ILE A 65 3.48 -6.64 6.69
C ILE A 65 4.80 -6.34 5.96
N HIS A 66 5.33 -5.13 6.11
CA HIS A 66 6.58 -4.74 5.46
C HIS A 66 7.77 -5.58 5.94
N ILE A 67 7.90 -5.81 7.26
CA ILE A 67 8.95 -6.65 7.85
C ILE A 67 8.89 -8.07 7.27
N VAL A 68 7.70 -8.69 7.25
CA VAL A 68 7.51 -10.05 6.73
C VAL A 68 7.78 -10.11 5.24
N THR A 69 7.35 -9.11 4.47
CA THR A 69 7.62 -9.03 3.03
C THR A 69 9.12 -8.87 2.74
N CYS A 70 9.84 -8.10 3.56
CA CYS A 70 11.31 -8.03 3.49
C CYS A 70 11.95 -9.38 3.77
N ALA A 71 11.46 -10.10 4.80
CA ALA A 71 11.93 -11.46 5.11
C ALA A 71 11.70 -12.41 3.93
N ALA A 72 10.48 -12.43 3.36
CA ALA A 72 10.13 -13.25 2.20
C ALA A 72 11.08 -13.01 1.01
N LYS A 73 11.35 -11.73 0.68
CA LYS A 73 12.32 -11.39 -0.39
C LYS A 73 13.74 -11.84 -0.06
N ASN A 74 14.19 -11.74 1.20
CA ASN A 74 15.53 -12.12 1.60
C ASN A 74 15.71 -13.64 1.66
N LEU A 75 14.66 -14.40 1.98
CA LEU A 75 14.66 -15.88 1.88
C LEU A 75 15.01 -16.36 0.47
N LEU A 76 14.64 -15.64 -0.57
CA LEU A 76 14.99 -15.98 -1.95
C LEU A 76 16.51 -15.97 -2.25
N LYS A 77 17.34 -15.45 -1.34
CA LYS A 77 18.80 -15.48 -1.50
C LYS A 77 19.42 -16.86 -1.22
N PHE A 78 18.71 -17.72 -0.47
CA PHE A 78 19.19 -19.06 -0.18
C PHE A 78 19.13 -19.96 -1.43
N ARG A 79 20.04 -20.90 -1.56
CA ARG A 79 20.14 -21.85 -2.68
C ARG A 79 18.86 -22.64 -2.91
N LEU A 80 18.16 -22.99 -1.84
CA LEU A 80 16.90 -23.75 -1.90
C LEU A 80 15.82 -23.06 -2.76
N PHE A 81 15.83 -21.72 -2.84
CA PHE A 81 14.85 -20.92 -3.58
C PHE A 81 15.40 -20.37 -4.90
N GLU A 82 16.47 -20.94 -5.43
CA GLU A 82 17.12 -20.44 -6.65
C GLU A 82 16.20 -20.46 -7.87
N SER A 83 15.38 -21.49 -8.02
CA SER A 83 14.39 -21.61 -9.10
C SER A 83 13.34 -20.49 -9.05
N ILE A 84 12.88 -20.14 -7.84
CA ILE A 84 11.92 -19.05 -7.63
C ILE A 84 12.59 -17.70 -7.92
N ARG A 85 13.83 -17.53 -7.50
CA ARG A 85 14.60 -16.29 -7.70
C ARG A 85 14.83 -15.96 -9.17
N LYS A 86 15.04 -16.98 -10.02
CA LYS A 86 15.27 -16.83 -11.46
C LYS A 86 14.01 -16.37 -12.21
N THR A 87 12.82 -16.74 -11.73
CA THR A 87 11.55 -16.45 -12.39
C THR A 87 10.91 -15.20 -11.81
N LYS A 88 10.68 -14.18 -12.65
CA LYS A 88 10.11 -12.87 -12.23
C LYS A 88 8.72 -13.01 -11.59
N THR A 89 7.84 -13.82 -12.19
CA THR A 89 6.48 -14.06 -11.69
C THR A 89 6.47 -14.75 -10.34
N LEU A 90 7.25 -15.82 -10.15
CA LEU A 90 7.34 -16.54 -8.88
C LEU A 90 7.90 -15.65 -7.76
N LYS A 91 8.82 -14.76 -8.08
CA LYS A 91 9.34 -13.78 -7.13
C LYS A 91 8.28 -12.77 -6.69
N GLN A 92 7.41 -12.33 -7.59
CA GLN A 92 6.27 -11.47 -7.24
C GLN A 92 5.25 -12.24 -6.38
N GLU A 93 4.91 -13.47 -6.75
CA GLU A 93 4.06 -14.36 -5.96
C GLU A 93 4.57 -14.49 -4.51
N MET A 94 5.88 -14.65 -4.32
CA MET A 94 6.49 -14.76 -2.98
C MET A 94 6.36 -13.45 -2.16
N ILE A 95 6.48 -12.28 -2.81
CA ILE A 95 6.28 -10.98 -2.16
C ILE A 95 4.81 -10.84 -1.70
N VAL A 96 3.85 -11.22 -2.56
CA VAL A 96 2.42 -11.16 -2.22
C VAL A 96 2.07 -12.14 -1.11
N CYS A 97 2.65 -13.34 -1.13
CA CYS A 97 2.55 -14.30 -0.02
C CYS A 97 3.05 -13.68 1.30
N GLY A 98 4.15 -12.91 1.26
CA GLY A 98 4.65 -12.16 2.43
C GLY A 98 3.66 -11.14 2.98
N ILE A 99 2.84 -10.50 2.13
CA ILE A 99 1.77 -9.59 2.58
C ILE A 99 0.72 -10.36 3.37
N ALA A 100 0.22 -11.47 2.81
CA ALA A 100 -0.79 -12.31 3.45
C ALA A 100 -0.30 -12.87 4.81
N VAL A 101 0.93 -13.36 4.85
CA VAL A 101 1.59 -13.85 6.07
C VAL A 101 1.71 -12.75 7.11
N GLY A 102 2.07 -11.51 6.70
CA GLY A 102 2.20 -10.37 7.60
C GLY A 102 0.87 -9.96 8.24
N CYS A 103 -0.23 -9.95 7.49
CA CYS A 103 -1.58 -9.74 8.02
C CYS A 103 -1.97 -10.85 8.99
N ALA A 104 -1.81 -12.11 8.59
CA ALA A 104 -2.22 -13.27 9.38
C ALA A 104 -1.45 -13.38 10.70
N ALA A 105 -0.14 -13.14 10.69
CA ALA A 105 0.69 -13.22 11.89
C ALA A 105 0.42 -12.09 12.88
N ASN A 106 0.07 -10.88 12.38
CA ASN A 106 -0.17 -9.71 13.22
C ASN A 106 -1.59 -9.63 13.76
N ASP A 107 -2.59 -9.86 12.91
CA ASP A 107 -4.01 -9.61 13.20
C ASP A 107 -4.85 -10.89 13.22
N GLY A 108 -4.26 -12.05 12.91
CA GLY A 108 -4.97 -13.32 12.81
C GLY A 108 -5.84 -13.43 11.55
N ALA A 109 -5.75 -12.45 10.66
CA ALA A 109 -6.56 -12.35 9.47
C ALA A 109 -5.97 -13.16 8.31
N VAL A 110 -6.41 -14.41 8.16
CA VAL A 110 -5.90 -15.34 7.14
C VAL A 110 -6.54 -15.05 5.78
N VAL A 111 -7.86 -15.03 5.73
CA VAL A 111 -8.63 -14.77 4.49
C VAL A 111 -8.48 -13.31 4.08
N GLY A 112 -8.72 -12.39 5.02
CA GLY A 112 -8.57 -10.95 4.79
C GLY A 112 -7.17 -10.56 4.32
N GLY A 113 -6.14 -11.18 4.89
CA GLY A 113 -4.75 -10.94 4.49
C GLY A 113 -4.42 -11.40 3.06
N VAL A 114 -4.94 -12.56 2.63
CA VAL A 114 -4.76 -13.05 1.25
C VAL A 114 -5.50 -12.16 0.25
N LEU A 115 -6.74 -11.78 0.55
CA LEU A 115 -7.53 -10.88 -0.29
C LEU A 115 -6.88 -9.49 -0.37
N PHE A 116 -6.40 -8.96 0.76
CA PHE A 116 -5.67 -7.69 0.80
C PHE A 116 -4.39 -7.72 -0.04
N GLY A 117 -3.65 -8.83 0.04
CA GLY A 117 -2.48 -9.04 -0.81
C GLY A 117 -2.82 -9.04 -2.31
N ALA A 118 -3.94 -9.66 -2.69
CA ALA A 118 -4.43 -9.67 -4.07
C ALA A 118 -4.86 -8.27 -4.55
N GLU A 119 -5.59 -7.53 -3.72
CA GLU A 119 -6.04 -6.15 -4.03
C GLU A 119 -4.87 -5.16 -4.10
N LEU A 120 -3.87 -5.31 -3.22
CA LEU A 120 -2.70 -4.41 -3.19
C LEU A 120 -1.83 -4.55 -4.45
N VAL A 121 -1.85 -5.71 -5.10
CA VAL A 121 -1.04 -5.95 -6.32
C VAL A 121 -1.45 -5.00 -7.45
N GLY A 122 -2.74 -4.72 -7.61
CA GLY A 122 -3.26 -3.83 -8.66
C GLY A 122 -3.04 -4.32 -10.10
N THR A 123 -2.09 -5.25 -10.32
CA THR A 123 -1.74 -5.81 -11.64
C THR A 123 -2.30 -7.22 -11.79
N TYR A 124 -1.49 -8.19 -12.19
CA TYR A 124 -1.91 -9.58 -12.35
C TYR A 124 -1.68 -10.39 -11.07
N TYR A 125 -2.74 -11.01 -10.57
CA TYR A 125 -2.69 -11.97 -9.47
C TYR A 125 -3.07 -13.37 -9.99
N SER A 126 -2.15 -14.32 -9.86
CA SER A 126 -2.37 -15.71 -10.28
C SER A 126 -3.25 -16.45 -9.28
N LEU A 127 -4.33 -17.10 -9.74
CA LEU A 127 -5.16 -17.98 -8.89
C LEU A 127 -4.35 -19.09 -8.22
N ARG A 128 -3.30 -19.58 -8.88
CA ARG A 128 -2.38 -20.55 -8.29
C ARG A 128 -1.71 -20.02 -7.03
N ASN A 129 -1.47 -18.71 -6.93
CA ASN A 129 -0.86 -18.10 -5.76
C ASN A 129 -1.83 -18.00 -4.57
N TYR A 130 -3.13 -18.04 -4.82
CA TYR A 130 -4.14 -17.97 -3.78
C TYR A 130 -3.96 -19.08 -2.72
N PHE A 131 -3.87 -20.33 -3.17
CA PHE A 131 -3.66 -21.48 -2.26
C PHE A 131 -2.34 -21.41 -1.51
N LYS A 132 -1.26 -21.02 -2.19
CA LYS A 132 0.06 -20.87 -1.54
C LYS A 132 0.03 -19.79 -0.45
N SER A 133 -0.55 -18.64 -0.76
CA SER A 133 -0.67 -17.52 0.18
C SER A 133 -1.57 -17.88 1.35
N PHE A 134 -2.70 -18.56 1.11
CA PHE A 134 -3.61 -19.02 2.14
C PHE A 134 -2.92 -20.02 3.09
N TYR A 135 -2.26 -21.03 2.54
CA TYR A 135 -1.54 -22.04 3.34
C TYR A 135 -0.45 -21.41 4.21
N ALA A 136 0.37 -20.52 3.63
CA ALA A 136 1.41 -19.82 4.37
C ALA A 136 0.83 -18.88 5.45
N ALA A 137 -0.24 -18.16 5.14
CA ALA A 137 -0.93 -17.29 6.09
C ALA A 137 -1.56 -18.09 7.23
N PHE A 138 -2.17 -19.25 6.94
CA PHE A 138 -2.73 -20.14 7.94
C PHE A 138 -1.67 -20.65 8.92
N ILE A 139 -0.55 -21.16 8.41
CA ILE A 139 0.56 -21.62 9.26
C ILE A 139 1.11 -20.48 10.10
N ALA A 140 1.28 -19.29 9.52
CA ALA A 140 1.77 -18.13 10.25
C ALA A 140 0.82 -17.70 11.37
N CYS A 141 -0.49 -17.70 11.12
CA CYS A 141 -1.52 -17.44 12.12
C CYS A 141 -1.47 -18.47 13.26
N MET A 142 -1.44 -19.77 12.91
CA MET A 142 -1.35 -20.84 13.91
C MET A 142 -0.09 -20.73 14.76
N THR A 143 1.07 -20.52 14.14
CA THR A 143 2.35 -20.38 14.85
C THR A 143 2.34 -19.15 15.77
N SER A 144 1.86 -18.01 15.29
CA SER A 144 1.75 -16.78 16.08
C SER A 144 0.87 -16.98 17.32
N ARG A 145 -0.28 -17.64 17.15
CA ARG A 145 -1.22 -17.91 18.24
C ARG A 145 -0.68 -18.92 19.25
N LEU A 146 -0.03 -19.98 18.78
CA LEU A 146 0.61 -20.97 19.65
C LEU A 146 1.73 -20.33 20.50
N LEU A 147 2.57 -19.50 19.88
CA LEU A 147 3.61 -18.76 20.60
C LEU A 147 3.01 -17.79 21.63
N HIS A 148 1.94 -17.09 21.27
CA HIS A 148 1.26 -16.17 22.19
C HIS A 148 0.62 -16.90 23.38
N SER A 149 0.01 -18.05 23.12
CA SER A 149 -0.55 -18.92 24.17
C SER A 149 0.55 -19.52 25.08
N ALA A 150 1.69 -19.87 24.51
CA ALA A 150 2.83 -20.41 25.29
C ALA A 150 3.46 -19.37 26.22
N VAL A 151 3.47 -18.09 25.80
CA VAL A 151 4.00 -16.98 26.63
C VAL A 151 2.99 -16.53 27.67
N ASN A 152 1.69 -16.50 27.32
CA ASN A 152 0.60 -16.03 28.18
C ASN A 152 -0.40 -17.17 28.42
N LEU A 153 -0.21 -17.94 29.48
CA LEU A 153 -1.02 -19.12 29.85
C LEU A 153 -2.53 -18.88 29.96
N ASN A 154 -2.99 -17.62 30.02
CA ASN A 154 -4.39 -17.23 30.22
C ASN A 154 -5.10 -16.76 28.95
N ILE A 155 -4.43 -16.73 27.78
CA ILE A 155 -5.03 -16.26 26.54
C ILE A 155 -5.62 -17.45 25.76
N LYS A 156 -6.92 -17.36 25.44
CA LYS A 156 -7.58 -18.34 24.58
C LYS A 156 -6.89 -18.37 23.21
N PRO A 157 -6.37 -19.53 22.77
CA PRO A 157 -5.49 -19.59 21.57
C PRO A 157 -6.18 -19.24 20.24
N PHE A 158 -7.51 -19.12 20.23
CA PHE A 158 -8.29 -18.93 18.99
C PHE A 158 -8.89 -17.52 18.81
N LEU A 159 -8.78 -16.62 19.80
CA LEU A 159 -9.33 -15.27 19.69
C LEU A 159 -8.18 -14.27 19.76
N THR A 160 -8.05 -13.47 18.70
CA THR A 160 -7.05 -12.40 18.67
C THR A 160 -7.44 -11.26 19.60
N TRP A 161 -8.72 -10.93 19.64
CA TRP A 161 -9.30 -9.90 20.51
C TRP A 161 -10.53 -10.47 21.21
N ASN A 162 -10.75 -10.04 22.44
CA ASN A 162 -11.85 -10.57 23.27
C ASN A 162 -13.13 -9.75 23.09
N VAL A 163 -13.55 -9.58 21.85
CA VAL A 163 -14.77 -8.81 21.54
C VAL A 163 -15.97 -9.73 21.59
N LYS A 164 -16.81 -9.55 22.61
CA LYS A 164 -18.11 -10.23 22.71
C LYS A 164 -19.19 -9.34 22.09
N ILE A 165 -19.28 -9.33 20.78
CA ILE A 165 -20.44 -8.75 20.11
C ILE A 165 -21.53 -9.84 20.02
N VAL A 166 -22.74 -9.48 20.36
CA VAL A 166 -23.92 -10.33 20.14
C VAL A 166 -24.12 -10.53 18.63
N PRO A 167 -24.57 -11.72 18.17
CA PRO A 167 -24.85 -11.93 16.75
C PRO A 167 -25.70 -10.81 16.19
N PRO A 168 -25.43 -10.35 14.96
CA PRO A 168 -26.10 -9.18 14.39
C PRO A 168 -27.55 -9.48 14.08
N SER A 169 -28.44 -9.19 15.03
CA SER A 169 -29.83 -9.01 14.71
C SER A 169 -30.01 -7.55 14.33
N PHE A 170 -30.15 -7.25 13.06
CA PHE A 170 -30.51 -5.92 12.58
C PHE A 170 -31.85 -5.97 11.86
N THR A 171 -32.63 -4.93 12.02
CA THR A 171 -33.89 -4.76 11.30
C THR A 171 -33.67 -4.04 9.98
N LEU A 172 -34.58 -4.17 9.02
CA LEU A 172 -34.46 -3.51 7.73
C LEU A 172 -34.30 -1.96 7.84
N PRO A 173 -35.07 -1.26 8.72
CA PRO A 173 -34.83 0.17 8.95
C PRO A 173 -33.45 0.49 9.51
N GLU A 174 -32.91 -0.32 10.41
CA GLU A 174 -31.55 -0.13 10.93
C GLU A 174 -30.49 -0.20 9.84
N LEU A 175 -30.68 -1.09 8.86
CA LEU A 175 -29.76 -1.21 7.73
C LEU A 175 -29.60 0.11 6.98
N PHE A 176 -30.69 0.86 6.74
CA PHE A 176 -30.63 2.17 6.09
C PHE A 176 -29.82 3.18 6.91
N PHE A 177 -30.01 3.22 8.23
CA PHE A 177 -29.22 4.09 9.11
C PHE A 177 -27.75 3.69 9.13
N MET A 178 -27.43 2.39 9.17
CA MET A 178 -26.06 1.89 9.09
C MET A 178 -25.40 2.26 7.77
N LEU A 179 -26.10 2.13 6.63
CA LEU A 179 -25.58 2.53 5.32
C LEU A 179 -25.39 4.05 5.21
N PHE A 180 -26.28 4.84 5.82
CA PHE A 180 -26.10 6.28 5.89
C PHE A 180 -24.82 6.65 6.67
N VAL A 181 -24.59 6.03 7.84
CA VAL A 181 -23.35 6.19 8.60
C VAL A 181 -22.13 5.80 7.75
N ALA A 182 -22.22 4.74 6.95
CA ALA A 182 -21.16 4.32 6.04
C ALA A 182 -20.83 5.39 4.99
N ILE A 183 -21.82 6.05 4.42
CA ILE A 183 -21.63 7.17 3.47
C ILE A 183 -20.87 8.32 4.14
N VAL A 184 -21.31 8.76 5.32
CA VAL A 184 -20.66 9.83 6.08
C VAL A 184 -19.21 9.46 6.39
N MET A 185 -18.95 8.24 6.85
CA MET A 185 -17.60 7.80 7.18
C MET A 185 -16.70 7.63 5.95
N SER A 186 -17.27 7.39 4.78
CA SER A 186 -16.53 7.37 3.52
C SER A 186 -15.97 8.76 3.18
N PHE A 187 -16.76 9.82 3.35
CA PHE A 187 -16.29 11.20 3.17
C PHE A 187 -15.24 11.58 4.22
N VAL A 188 -15.40 11.14 5.48
CA VAL A 188 -14.38 11.35 6.51
C VAL A 188 -13.06 10.68 6.12
N GLY A 189 -13.11 9.46 5.55
CA GLY A 189 -11.92 8.75 5.07
C GLY A 189 -11.19 9.50 3.94
N ILE A 190 -11.93 10.06 2.99
CA ILE A 190 -11.39 10.90 1.93
C ILE A 190 -10.75 12.17 2.51
N ALA A 191 -11.40 12.81 3.47
CA ALA A 191 -10.87 13.99 4.16
C ALA A 191 -9.55 13.68 4.89
N VAL A 192 -9.41 12.50 5.52
CA VAL A 192 -8.14 12.05 6.13
C VAL A 192 -7.02 12.00 5.10
N VAL A 193 -7.28 11.42 3.92
CA VAL A 193 -6.28 11.32 2.85
C VAL A 193 -5.88 12.72 2.38
N PHE A 194 -6.86 13.58 2.12
CA PHE A 194 -6.62 14.95 1.66
C PHE A 194 -5.81 15.77 2.69
N VAL A 195 -6.18 15.74 3.97
CA VAL A 195 -5.46 16.47 5.03
C VAL A 195 -4.04 15.93 5.20
N ASN A 196 -3.85 14.61 5.14
CA ASN A 196 -2.51 14.00 5.16
C ASN A 196 -1.66 14.45 3.96
N GLU A 197 -2.28 14.61 2.78
CA GLU A 197 -1.62 15.16 1.59
C GLU A 197 -1.10 16.56 1.85
N GLN A 198 -1.96 17.46 2.30
CA GLN A 198 -1.57 18.83 2.58
C GLN A 198 -0.47 18.92 3.63
N LEU A 199 -0.56 18.13 4.69
CA LEU A 199 0.46 18.11 5.74
C LEU A 199 1.81 17.55 5.26
N LEU A 200 1.83 16.53 4.39
CA LEU A 200 3.07 16.01 3.82
C LEU A 200 3.74 17.04 2.89
N VAL A 201 2.95 17.71 2.06
CA VAL A 201 3.43 18.79 1.20
C VAL A 201 3.98 19.96 2.04
N LEU A 202 3.26 20.36 3.09
CA LEU A 202 3.73 21.37 4.04
C LEU A 202 5.04 20.95 4.72
N ARG A 203 5.11 19.71 5.22
CA ARG A 203 6.32 19.18 5.85
C ARG A 203 7.53 19.28 4.92
N ASP A 204 7.38 18.91 3.66
CA ASP A 204 8.49 18.94 2.70
C ASP A 204 8.83 20.37 2.24
N LYS A 205 7.84 21.28 2.16
CA LYS A 205 8.04 22.70 1.83
C LYS A 205 8.79 23.42 2.94
N TYR A 206 8.36 23.24 4.19
CA TYR A 206 8.98 23.89 5.35
C TYR A 206 10.26 23.17 5.82
N GLY A 207 10.42 21.89 5.51
CA GLY A 207 11.69 21.18 5.73
C GLY A 207 12.86 21.69 4.90
N LYS A 208 12.59 22.55 3.92
CA LYS A 208 13.60 23.28 3.12
C LYS A 208 13.76 24.74 3.56
N LEU A 209 12.97 25.22 4.52
CA LEU A 209 13.07 26.59 5.01
C LEU A 209 14.27 26.69 5.97
N HIS A 210 15.32 27.33 5.54
CA HIS A 210 16.46 27.69 6.38
C HIS A 210 16.00 28.62 7.52
N LEU A 211 15.76 28.07 8.69
CA LEU A 211 15.74 28.85 9.90
C LEU A 211 17.17 29.22 10.23
N GLY A 212 17.46 30.50 10.09
CA GLY A 212 18.72 31.20 10.18
C GLY A 212 19.81 30.74 11.19
N PRO A 213 20.90 31.43 11.30
CA PRO A 213 22.23 30.90 11.37
C PRO A 213 22.60 30.35 12.75
N PHE A 214 22.46 29.06 12.98
CA PHE A 214 23.34 28.39 13.94
C PHE A 214 24.61 27.96 13.20
N LYS A 215 25.60 28.82 13.21
CA LYS A 215 26.91 28.64 12.56
C LYS A 215 27.75 27.45 13.04
N PHE A 216 27.23 26.57 13.88
CA PHE A 216 27.93 25.40 14.40
C PHE A 216 27.88 24.15 13.51
N ALA A 217 27.07 24.13 12.45
CA ALA A 217 26.85 22.94 11.63
C ALA A 217 27.77 22.83 10.39
N LYS A 218 28.76 23.69 10.20
CA LYS A 218 29.57 23.71 8.98
C LYS A 218 30.56 22.54 8.86
N TYR A 219 30.72 21.71 9.88
CA TYR A 219 31.63 20.56 9.89
C TYR A 219 30.97 19.20 10.11
N ALA A 220 29.64 19.13 10.20
CA ALA A 220 28.95 17.85 10.28
C ALA A 220 28.63 17.34 8.87
N THR A 221 29.01 16.10 8.60
CA THR A 221 28.71 15.40 7.34
C THR A 221 27.25 15.62 6.93
N ASN A 222 26.95 15.74 5.62
CA ASN A 222 25.62 15.98 5.04
C ASN A 222 24.47 15.16 5.66
N LYS A 223 24.75 14.03 6.29
CA LYS A 223 23.78 13.19 7.00
C LYS A 223 23.33 13.77 8.35
N LEU A 224 24.22 14.47 9.07
CA LEU A 224 23.89 15.08 10.37
C LEU A 224 23.10 16.37 10.21
N VAL A 225 23.35 17.12 9.14
CA VAL A 225 22.60 18.35 8.80
C VAL A 225 21.14 18.05 8.51
N ILE A 226 20.84 16.94 7.86
CA ILE A 226 19.45 16.49 7.60
C ILE A 226 18.69 16.19 8.92
N LEU A 227 19.40 15.78 9.97
CA LEU A 227 18.82 15.53 11.30
C LEU A 227 18.53 16.81 12.09
N THR A 228 19.31 17.85 11.90
CA THR A 228 19.19 19.11 12.66
C THR A 228 18.16 20.06 12.06
N GLU A 229 17.82 19.93 10.79
CA GLU A 229 16.85 20.79 10.13
C GLU A 229 15.43 20.16 10.15
N ASN A 230 14.60 20.58 11.10
CA ASN A 230 13.13 20.50 11.12
C ASN A 230 12.46 19.14 11.43
N ARG A 231 12.97 17.98 10.99
CA ARG A 231 12.32 16.67 11.24
C ARG A 231 12.33 16.28 12.72
N ILE A 232 13.41 16.60 13.43
CA ILE A 232 13.57 16.32 14.85
C ILE A 232 12.64 17.20 15.67
N ILE A 233 12.65 18.51 15.40
CA ILE A 233 11.82 19.48 16.12
C ILE A 233 10.34 19.15 15.93
N PHE A 234 9.93 18.87 14.69
CA PHE A 234 8.58 18.44 14.37
C PHE A 234 8.17 17.18 15.16
N THR A 235 9.03 16.16 15.17
CA THR A 235 8.76 14.92 15.91
C THR A 235 8.69 15.16 17.42
N ILE A 236 9.56 16.01 17.99
CA ILE A 236 9.53 16.37 19.41
C ILE A 236 8.22 17.07 19.76
N ILE A 237 7.83 18.08 18.97
CA ILE A 237 6.59 18.86 19.21
C ILE A 237 5.38 17.91 19.19
N ILE A 238 5.24 17.09 18.14
CA ILE A 238 4.09 16.17 18.06
C ILE A 238 4.12 15.15 19.20
N THR A 239 5.30 14.61 19.55
CA THR A 239 5.40 13.67 20.68
C THR A 239 5.02 14.32 21.99
N LEU A 240 5.42 15.56 22.23
CA LEU A 240 5.02 16.32 23.44
C LEU A 240 3.52 16.60 23.45
N VAL A 241 2.95 17.02 22.31
CA VAL A 241 1.50 17.27 22.19
C VAL A 241 0.71 15.97 22.42
N THR A 242 1.15 14.85 21.81
CA THR A 242 0.49 13.55 22.03
C THR A 242 0.59 13.09 23.47
N SER A 243 1.75 13.22 24.10
CA SER A 243 1.95 12.85 25.50
C SER A 243 1.10 13.71 26.44
N PHE A 244 1.01 15.02 26.18
CA PHE A 244 0.20 15.94 26.97
C PHE A 244 -1.30 15.61 26.85
N LEU A 245 -1.81 15.41 25.64
CA LEU A 245 -3.22 15.09 25.40
C LEU A 245 -3.60 13.67 25.84
N SER A 246 -2.64 12.75 25.89
CA SER A 246 -2.85 11.38 26.41
C SER A 246 -2.76 11.28 27.92
N PHE A 247 -2.36 12.36 28.62
CA PHE A 247 -2.24 12.33 30.06
C PHE A 247 -3.63 12.25 30.72
N PRO A 248 -3.88 11.26 31.60
CA PRO A 248 -5.23 10.95 32.09
C PRO A 248 -5.96 12.11 32.79
N GLN A 249 -5.19 12.99 33.43
CA GLN A 249 -5.76 14.14 34.17
C GLN A 249 -6.16 15.31 33.28
N MET A 250 -5.72 15.35 31.99
CA MET A 250 -6.00 16.47 31.10
C MET A 250 -7.36 16.34 30.42
N ILE A 251 -7.60 15.23 29.71
CA ILE A 251 -8.84 15.03 28.93
C ILE A 251 -9.71 13.93 29.53
N GLY A 252 -9.09 12.91 30.12
CA GLY A 252 -9.77 11.77 30.74
C GLY A 252 -8.98 10.48 30.62
N LYS A 253 -9.29 9.51 31.48
CA LYS A 253 -8.60 8.21 31.54
C LYS A 253 -8.69 7.43 30.23
N TYR A 254 -9.78 7.59 29.49
CA TYR A 254 -10.02 6.93 28.20
C TYR A 254 -8.97 7.29 27.13
N MET A 255 -8.30 8.45 27.23
CA MET A 255 -7.22 8.82 26.32
C MET A 255 -5.92 8.03 26.55
N SER A 256 -5.69 7.55 27.76
CA SER A 256 -4.48 6.78 28.11
C SER A 256 -4.60 5.28 27.80
N ILE A 257 -5.81 4.80 27.48
CA ILE A 257 -6.04 3.39 27.17
C ILE A 257 -5.39 3.05 25.82
N GLY A 258 -4.68 1.92 25.77
CA GLY A 258 -4.04 1.42 24.56
C GLY A 258 -5.03 1.19 23.41
N GLY A 259 -4.54 1.22 22.17
CA GLY A 259 -5.40 1.16 21.00
C GLY A 259 -6.25 -0.11 20.90
N VAL A 260 -5.73 -1.28 21.26
CA VAL A 260 -6.50 -2.54 21.21
C VAL A 260 -7.57 -2.59 22.30
N PRO A 261 -7.27 -2.36 23.58
CA PRO A 261 -8.28 -2.35 24.63
C PRO A 261 -9.42 -1.35 24.42
N ILE A 262 -9.11 -0.14 23.91
CA ILE A 262 -10.15 0.86 23.63
C ILE A 262 -11.07 0.43 22.48
N PHE A 263 -10.50 -0.22 21.46
CA PHE A 263 -11.30 -0.74 20.35
C PHE A 263 -12.23 -1.88 20.82
N GLU A 264 -11.74 -2.78 21.67
CA GLU A 264 -12.56 -3.84 22.29
C GLU A 264 -13.70 -3.24 23.09
N GLU A 265 -13.45 -2.18 23.85
CA GLU A 265 -14.46 -1.50 24.67
C GLU A 265 -15.51 -0.81 23.81
N LEU A 266 -15.12 -0.14 22.73
CA LEU A 266 -16.05 0.48 21.77
C LEU A 266 -16.96 -0.52 21.07
N LEU A 267 -16.54 -1.77 20.93
CA LEU A 267 -17.31 -2.85 20.30
C LEU A 267 -18.04 -3.74 21.31
N MET A 268 -18.09 -3.39 22.60
CA MET A 268 -18.89 -4.12 23.58
C MET A 268 -20.38 -4.01 23.27
N ALA A 269 -21.12 -5.12 23.41
CA ALA A 269 -22.57 -5.17 23.14
C ALA A 269 -23.38 -4.28 24.11
N LYS A 270 -22.92 -4.11 25.35
CA LYS A 270 -23.62 -3.32 26.35
C LYS A 270 -23.54 -1.82 26.04
N PRO A 271 -24.66 -1.07 26.15
CA PRO A 271 -24.63 0.38 26.00
C PRO A 271 -23.71 1.03 27.03
N LEU A 272 -22.95 2.04 26.61
CA LEU A 272 -22.09 2.83 27.49
C LEU A 272 -22.91 3.76 28.42
N THR A 273 -24.14 4.03 28.06
CA THR A 273 -25.08 4.87 28.82
C THR A 273 -25.65 4.17 30.05
N THR A 274 -25.49 2.86 30.18
CA THR A 274 -25.93 2.11 31.36
C THR A 274 -24.80 2.01 32.39
N VAL A 275 -25.09 2.39 33.64
CA VAL A 275 -24.13 2.43 34.75
C VAL A 275 -23.37 1.10 34.98
N ASN A 276 -24.00 -0.03 34.61
CA ASN A 276 -23.39 -1.37 34.70
C ASN A 276 -22.65 -1.82 33.41
N GLY A 277 -22.58 -0.98 32.39
CA GLY A 277 -22.06 -1.35 31.07
C GLY A 277 -20.60 -1.01 30.83
N ALA A 278 -20.16 0.15 31.29
CA ALA A 278 -18.79 0.62 31.18
C ALA A 278 -18.05 0.50 32.50
N LYS A 279 -16.74 0.31 32.48
CA LYS A 279 -15.88 0.31 33.67
C LYS A 279 -15.77 1.74 34.29
N GLY A 280 -16.78 2.59 34.17
CA GLY A 280 -16.82 3.93 34.75
C GLY A 280 -15.87 4.96 34.12
N GLU A 281 -15.15 4.60 33.06
CA GLU A 281 -14.14 5.48 32.43
C GLU A 281 -14.77 6.51 31.48
N TRP A 282 -15.94 6.18 30.90
CA TRP A 282 -16.71 7.01 29.98
C TRP A 282 -17.78 7.87 30.67
N ILE A 283 -18.18 7.49 31.90
CA ILE A 283 -19.20 8.17 32.68
C ILE A 283 -18.53 8.79 33.92
N GLN A 284 -18.49 10.12 33.98
CA GLN A 284 -18.00 10.84 35.17
C GLN A 284 -19.14 11.45 36.00
N GLY A 285 -20.39 11.43 35.51
CA GLY A 285 -21.58 11.95 36.19
C GLY A 285 -22.90 11.57 35.47
N ASN A 286 -23.37 12.38 34.55
CA ASN A 286 -24.66 12.20 33.87
C ASN A 286 -24.54 11.47 32.51
N ILE A 287 -25.64 10.87 32.04
CA ILE A 287 -25.72 10.18 30.74
C ILE A 287 -25.33 11.11 29.57
N SER A 288 -25.63 12.40 29.63
CA SER A 288 -25.22 13.40 28.62
C SER A 288 -23.70 13.53 28.48
N GLU A 289 -22.95 13.22 29.54
CA GLU A 289 -21.47 13.30 29.53
C GLU A 289 -20.84 12.23 28.65
N VAL A 290 -21.48 11.08 28.47
CA VAL A 290 -20.98 10.02 27.58
C VAL A 290 -20.88 10.54 26.15
N PHE A 291 -21.88 11.24 25.65
CA PHE A 291 -21.89 11.81 24.29
C PHE A 291 -20.80 12.87 24.11
N ILE A 292 -20.65 13.75 25.10
CA ILE A 292 -19.60 14.78 25.10
C ILE A 292 -18.22 14.11 25.12
N THR A 293 -18.02 13.14 25.99
CA THR A 293 -16.76 12.40 26.16
C THR A 293 -16.35 11.69 24.88
N ILE A 294 -17.27 10.95 24.22
CA ILE A 294 -16.99 10.27 22.96
C ILE A 294 -16.70 11.29 21.86
N SER A 295 -17.42 12.42 21.80
CA SER A 295 -17.20 13.46 20.79
C SER A 295 -15.82 14.12 20.94
N ILE A 296 -15.39 14.42 22.16
CA ILE A 296 -14.05 14.92 22.45
C ILE A 296 -13.01 13.88 22.05
N PHE A 297 -13.22 12.61 22.42
CA PHE A 297 -12.35 11.52 22.06
C PHE A 297 -12.15 11.39 20.55
N ILE A 298 -13.24 11.39 19.78
CA ILE A 298 -13.19 11.31 18.30
C ILE A 298 -12.36 12.46 17.75
N THR A 299 -12.65 13.69 18.18
CA THR A 299 -11.98 14.90 17.66
C THR A 299 -10.48 14.86 17.95
N VAL A 300 -10.10 14.59 19.18
CA VAL A 300 -8.68 14.56 19.58
C VAL A 300 -7.95 13.41 18.90
N ARG A 301 -8.54 12.21 18.88
CA ARG A 301 -7.95 11.03 18.23
C ARG A 301 -7.78 11.24 16.72
N TYR A 302 -8.76 11.88 16.07
CA TYR A 302 -8.70 12.21 14.66
C TYR A 302 -7.50 13.12 14.35
N ILE A 303 -7.37 14.21 15.09
CA ILE A 303 -6.26 15.18 14.93
C ILE A 303 -4.90 14.48 15.18
N LEU A 304 -4.80 13.74 16.28
CA LEU A 304 -3.55 13.05 16.64
C LEU A 304 -3.19 11.93 15.64
N ALA A 305 -4.16 11.18 15.12
CA ALA A 305 -3.92 10.16 14.11
C ALA A 305 -3.35 10.77 12.81
N ILE A 306 -3.91 11.90 12.36
CA ILE A 306 -3.41 12.62 11.20
C ILE A 306 -1.98 13.12 11.44
N LEU A 307 -1.73 13.80 12.55
CA LEU A 307 -0.41 14.34 12.86
C LEU A 307 0.66 13.25 13.00
N THR A 308 0.33 12.13 13.63
CA THR A 308 1.28 11.01 13.83
C THR A 308 1.57 10.25 12.53
N THR A 309 0.63 10.21 11.57
CA THR A 309 0.84 9.57 10.27
C THR A 309 1.90 10.30 9.42
N VAL A 310 2.06 11.59 9.62
CA VAL A 310 3.03 12.43 8.91
C VAL A 310 4.45 12.34 9.51
N LEU A 311 4.60 11.73 10.70
CA LEU A 311 5.91 11.59 11.34
C LEU A 311 6.86 10.69 10.54
N PRO A 312 8.16 11.04 10.45
CA PRO A 312 9.17 10.26 9.73
C PRO A 312 9.65 9.06 10.54
N VAL A 313 8.72 8.28 11.09
CA VAL A 313 8.97 7.07 11.88
C VAL A 313 8.23 5.87 11.31
N SER A 314 8.58 4.67 11.75
CA SER A 314 7.86 3.45 11.34
C SER A 314 6.48 3.42 11.96
N GLY A 315 5.43 3.37 11.15
CA GLY A 315 4.06 3.30 11.66
C GLY A 315 3.03 3.21 10.55
N GLY A 316 1.83 2.75 10.88
CA GLY A 316 0.68 2.68 9.99
C GLY A 316 -0.54 3.36 10.60
N SER A 317 -1.52 3.71 9.80
CA SER A 317 -2.76 4.39 10.24
C SER A 317 -3.94 3.43 10.49
N TYR A 318 -3.87 2.17 10.06
CA TYR A 318 -5.01 1.26 10.00
C TYR A 318 -5.76 1.10 11.33
N LEU A 319 -5.05 0.80 12.44
CA LEU A 319 -5.66 0.65 13.76
C LEU A 319 -6.34 1.95 14.24
N GLN A 320 -5.72 3.10 13.96
CA GLN A 320 -6.29 4.39 14.38
C GLN A 320 -7.59 4.71 13.64
N LEU A 321 -7.66 4.35 12.36
CA LEU A 321 -8.90 4.48 11.58
C LEU A 321 -10.00 3.56 12.08
N LEU A 322 -9.65 2.33 12.47
CA LEU A 322 -10.62 1.42 13.10
C LEU A 322 -11.20 2.03 14.37
N ILE A 323 -10.36 2.61 15.24
CA ILE A 323 -10.78 3.25 16.49
C ILE A 323 -11.66 4.46 16.22
N ILE A 324 -11.27 5.35 15.30
CA ILE A 324 -12.02 6.55 14.95
C ILE A 324 -13.38 6.18 14.37
N GLY A 325 -13.41 5.23 13.42
CA GLY A 325 -14.64 4.72 12.83
C GLY A 325 -15.56 4.09 13.87
N ALA A 326 -15.02 3.20 14.70
CA ALA A 326 -15.78 2.56 15.78
C ALA A 326 -16.37 3.56 16.77
N SER A 327 -15.58 4.59 17.14
CA SER A 327 -16.03 5.65 18.08
C SER A 327 -17.19 6.46 17.49
N PHE A 328 -17.09 6.85 16.21
CA PHE A 328 -18.15 7.58 15.53
C PHE A 328 -19.42 6.74 15.40
N GLY A 329 -19.30 5.49 14.92
CA GLY A 329 -20.42 4.58 14.83
C GLY A 329 -21.04 4.29 16.20
N ARG A 330 -20.20 4.16 17.24
CA ARG A 330 -20.67 4.02 18.62
C ARG A 330 -21.48 5.23 19.09
N LEU A 331 -21.00 6.43 18.81
CA LEU A 331 -21.72 7.68 19.15
C LEU A 331 -23.11 7.71 18.52
N VAL A 332 -23.22 7.35 17.25
CA VAL A 332 -24.51 7.31 16.54
C VAL A 332 -25.39 6.20 17.11
N GLY A 333 -24.83 4.99 17.33
CA GLY A 333 -25.57 3.86 17.89
C GLY A 333 -26.11 4.11 19.30
N GLU A 334 -25.32 4.74 20.19
CA GLU A 334 -25.78 5.16 21.53
C GLU A 334 -26.87 6.23 21.42
N GLY A 335 -26.74 7.18 20.49
CA GLY A 335 -27.77 8.19 20.25
C GLY A 335 -29.09 7.59 19.79
N LEU A 336 -29.05 6.63 18.85
CA LEU A 336 -30.24 5.92 18.39
C LEU A 336 -30.85 5.05 19.48
N ALA A 337 -30.04 4.33 20.27
CA ALA A 337 -30.50 3.52 21.38
C ALA A 337 -31.14 4.37 22.51
N PHE A 338 -30.68 5.63 22.68
CA PHE A 338 -31.26 6.57 23.62
C PHE A 338 -32.62 7.13 23.13
N ILE A 339 -32.74 7.43 21.83
CA ILE A 339 -33.99 7.95 21.22
C ILE A 339 -35.02 6.85 21.08
N LEU A 340 -34.60 5.62 20.75
CA LEU A 340 -35.47 4.46 20.50
C LEU A 340 -35.07 3.29 21.44
N PRO A 341 -35.45 3.34 22.71
CA PRO A 341 -35.07 2.30 23.69
C PRO A 341 -35.55 0.89 23.31
N ASP A 342 -36.72 0.79 22.69
CA ASP A 342 -37.33 -0.47 22.23
C ASP A 342 -36.88 -0.92 20.84
N GLY A 343 -35.99 -0.09 20.19
CA GLY A 343 -35.52 -0.32 18.82
C GLY A 343 -36.56 0.05 17.76
N PHE A 344 -36.26 -0.34 16.51
CA PHE A 344 -37.20 -0.15 15.38
C PHE A 344 -38.27 -1.21 15.29
N SER A 345 -38.16 -2.30 16.02
CA SER A 345 -39.14 -3.38 16.09
C SER A 345 -39.21 -3.90 17.53
N PRO A 346 -40.40 -4.24 18.01
CA PRO A 346 -40.58 -4.82 19.35
C PRO A 346 -39.65 -6.04 19.54
N ASN A 347 -38.95 -6.11 20.65
CA ASN A 347 -37.98 -7.15 21.01
C ASN A 347 -36.64 -7.15 20.24
N HIS A 348 -36.32 -6.11 19.48
CA HIS A 348 -35.02 -5.95 18.82
C HIS A 348 -34.35 -4.64 19.26
N PRO A 349 -33.75 -4.59 20.45
CA PRO A 349 -33.04 -3.39 20.92
C PRO A 349 -31.86 -3.09 20.04
N ILE A 350 -31.62 -1.82 19.81
CA ILE A 350 -30.46 -1.35 19.01
C ILE A 350 -29.16 -1.73 19.72
N VAL A 351 -28.24 -2.36 19.00
CA VAL A 351 -26.90 -2.71 19.48
C VAL A 351 -25.89 -1.67 18.99
N PRO A 352 -25.44 -0.71 19.83
CA PRO A 352 -24.54 0.37 19.42
C PRO A 352 -23.22 -0.12 18.82
N ALA A 353 -22.74 -1.28 19.27
CA ALA A 353 -21.51 -1.90 18.77
C ALA A 353 -21.56 -2.24 17.26
N SER A 354 -22.73 -2.62 16.73
CA SER A 354 -22.90 -2.92 15.31
C SER A 354 -22.67 -1.68 14.43
N TYR A 355 -23.13 -0.50 14.88
CA TYR A 355 -22.86 0.78 14.22
C TYR A 355 -21.36 1.12 14.26
N GLY A 356 -20.69 0.81 15.38
CA GLY A 356 -19.24 0.95 15.51
C GLY A 356 -18.47 0.10 14.50
N LEU A 357 -18.88 -1.15 14.32
CA LEU A 357 -18.25 -2.07 13.36
C LEU A 357 -18.45 -1.62 11.91
N VAL A 358 -19.68 -1.18 11.56
CA VAL A 358 -20.04 -0.67 10.23
C VAL A 358 -19.24 0.59 9.88
N ALA A 359 -19.17 1.54 10.81
CA ALA A 359 -18.43 2.79 10.61
C ALA A 359 -16.92 2.56 10.49
N ALA A 360 -16.36 1.64 11.29
CA ALA A 360 -14.96 1.24 11.18
C ALA A 360 -14.65 0.60 9.82
N ALA A 361 -15.53 -0.29 9.33
CA ALA A 361 -15.41 -0.91 8.01
C ALA A 361 -15.42 0.13 6.89
N ALA A 362 -16.37 1.07 6.90
CA ALA A 362 -16.49 2.11 5.89
C ALA A 362 -15.27 3.03 5.86
N LEU A 363 -14.80 3.51 7.03
CA LEU A 363 -13.67 4.41 7.12
C LEU A 363 -12.35 3.78 6.63
N THR A 364 -12.08 2.56 7.06
CA THR A 364 -10.85 1.85 6.67
C THR A 364 -10.85 1.49 5.19
N SER A 365 -11.99 1.04 4.66
CA SER A 365 -12.12 0.71 3.25
C SER A 365 -12.04 1.93 2.36
N SER A 366 -12.60 3.07 2.78
CA SER A 366 -12.50 4.34 2.07
C SER A 366 -11.05 4.82 1.95
N GLN A 367 -10.27 4.77 3.04
CA GLN A 367 -8.88 5.23 3.01
C GLN A 367 -7.96 4.28 2.23
N THR A 368 -8.14 2.97 2.38
CA THR A 368 -7.28 1.98 1.73
C THR A 368 -7.69 1.68 0.29
N GLN A 369 -8.96 1.97 -0.06
CA GLN A 369 -9.63 1.56 -1.30
C GLN A 369 -9.57 0.04 -1.53
N ALA A 370 -9.52 -0.72 -0.42
CA ALA A 370 -9.45 -2.16 -0.41
C ALA A 370 -10.70 -2.73 0.29
N PHE A 371 -11.50 -3.49 -0.47
CA PHE A 371 -12.69 -4.16 0.09
C PHE A 371 -12.31 -5.23 1.12
N SER A 372 -11.16 -5.86 0.94
CA SER A 372 -10.62 -6.87 1.86
C SER A 372 -10.37 -6.37 3.29
N SER A 373 -10.30 -5.04 3.50
CA SER A 373 -10.13 -4.47 4.84
C SER A 373 -11.25 -4.86 5.82
N VAL A 374 -12.49 -5.08 5.33
CA VAL A 374 -13.58 -5.57 6.17
C VAL A 374 -13.37 -7.02 6.63
N PHE A 375 -12.81 -7.88 5.79
CA PHE A 375 -12.52 -9.26 6.20
C PHE A 375 -11.41 -9.29 7.25
N ILE A 376 -10.40 -8.41 7.14
CA ILE A 376 -9.39 -8.25 8.18
C ILE A 376 -10.04 -7.83 9.50
N LEU A 377 -10.97 -6.88 9.46
CA LEU A 377 -11.70 -6.40 10.63
C LEU A 377 -12.56 -7.50 11.26
N LEU A 378 -13.30 -8.27 10.45
CA LEU A 378 -14.16 -9.36 10.94
C LEU A 378 -13.34 -10.51 11.56
N GLU A 379 -12.25 -10.91 10.93
CA GLU A 379 -11.35 -11.94 11.46
C GLU A 379 -10.62 -11.47 12.72
N LEU A 380 -10.20 -10.20 12.77
CA LEU A 380 -9.57 -9.58 13.94
C LEU A 380 -10.50 -9.57 15.16
N THR A 381 -11.78 -9.27 14.94
CA THR A 381 -12.80 -9.21 15.99
C THR A 381 -13.43 -10.58 16.30
N GLY A 382 -13.11 -11.60 15.52
CA GLY A 382 -13.66 -12.95 15.67
C GLY A 382 -15.13 -13.07 15.24
N HIS A 383 -15.62 -12.12 14.43
CA HIS A 383 -16.96 -12.12 13.91
C HIS A 383 -17.07 -12.94 12.63
N GLY A 384 -18.20 -13.62 12.50
CA GLY A 384 -18.62 -14.18 11.22
C GLY A 384 -18.99 -13.09 10.20
N VAL A 385 -19.62 -13.49 9.11
CA VAL A 385 -20.08 -12.57 8.07
C VAL A 385 -21.08 -11.56 8.63
N HIS A 386 -20.74 -10.28 8.59
CA HIS A 386 -21.61 -9.17 9.02
C HIS A 386 -22.04 -8.36 7.79
N LEU A 387 -23.24 -8.63 7.28
CA LEU A 387 -23.73 -8.08 6.02
C LEU A 387 -23.72 -6.54 5.96
N PRO A 388 -24.17 -5.80 7.01
CA PRO A 388 -24.07 -4.34 7.00
C PRO A 388 -22.63 -3.81 6.89
N ALA A 389 -21.66 -4.46 7.53
CA ALA A 389 -20.25 -4.05 7.43
C ALA A 389 -19.67 -4.31 6.04
N LEU A 390 -20.07 -5.41 5.38
CA LEU A 390 -19.70 -5.67 3.98
C LEU A 390 -20.28 -4.59 3.06
N GLY A 391 -21.56 -4.26 3.20
CA GLY A 391 -22.21 -3.18 2.45
C GLY A 391 -21.53 -1.83 2.68
N ALA A 392 -21.19 -1.51 3.92
CA ALA A 392 -20.50 -0.30 4.32
C ALA A 392 -19.10 -0.20 3.69
N SER A 393 -18.34 -1.30 3.69
CA SER A 393 -17.04 -1.38 3.06
C SER A 393 -17.13 -1.15 1.55
N TYR A 394 -18.11 -1.78 0.89
CA TYR A 394 -18.34 -1.59 -0.55
C TYR A 394 -18.65 -0.12 -0.89
N ILE A 395 -19.55 0.52 -0.14
CA ILE A 395 -19.87 1.95 -0.29
C ILE A 395 -18.61 2.78 -0.09
N GLY A 396 -17.80 2.48 0.94
CA GLY A 396 -16.55 3.17 1.22
C GLY A 396 -15.57 3.12 0.05
N VAL A 397 -15.38 1.95 -0.54
CA VAL A 397 -14.51 1.78 -1.71
C VAL A 397 -15.04 2.51 -2.93
N VAL A 398 -16.34 2.39 -3.23
CA VAL A 398 -16.94 3.02 -4.42
C VAL A 398 -16.83 4.54 -4.35
N ILE A 399 -17.27 5.14 -3.23
CA ILE A 399 -17.24 6.61 -3.06
C ILE A 399 -15.79 7.12 -3.10
N SER A 400 -14.87 6.44 -2.42
CA SER A 400 -13.48 6.90 -2.36
C SER A 400 -12.76 6.77 -3.69
N ARG A 401 -12.98 5.71 -4.46
CA ARG A 401 -12.40 5.57 -5.80
C ARG A 401 -12.90 6.62 -6.79
N TRP A 402 -14.14 7.07 -6.61
CA TRP A 402 -14.71 8.11 -7.46
C TRP A 402 -14.14 9.51 -7.14
N LEU A 403 -13.82 9.79 -5.88
CA LEU A 403 -13.48 11.15 -5.43
C LEU A 403 -12.00 11.36 -5.11
N SER A 404 -11.23 10.31 -4.84
CA SER A 404 -9.83 10.46 -4.40
C SER A 404 -8.96 9.25 -4.74
N TYR A 405 -7.65 9.38 -4.52
CA TYR A 405 -6.70 8.27 -4.56
C TYR A 405 -6.67 7.52 -3.22
N SER A 406 -6.22 6.25 -3.24
CA SER A 406 -5.94 5.55 -2.00
C SER A 406 -4.77 6.21 -1.25
N ALA A 407 -4.72 6.04 0.07
CA ALA A 407 -3.60 6.53 0.87
C ALA A 407 -2.23 5.99 0.38
N TYR A 408 -2.20 4.82 -0.25
CA TYR A 408 -0.98 4.22 -0.81
C TYR A 408 -0.59 4.84 -2.15
N ASP A 409 -1.57 5.06 -3.03
CA ASP A 409 -1.35 5.66 -4.35
C ASP A 409 -0.94 7.12 -4.22
N PHE A 410 -1.52 7.82 -3.25
CA PHE A 410 -1.09 9.16 -2.90
C PHE A 410 0.41 9.20 -2.53
N VAL A 411 0.90 8.32 -1.65
CA VAL A 411 2.32 8.28 -1.29
C VAL A 411 3.21 7.94 -2.49
N ILE A 412 2.75 7.07 -3.40
CA ILE A 412 3.45 6.75 -4.65
C ILE A 412 3.58 8.00 -5.52
N LYS A 413 2.48 8.74 -5.72
CA LYS A 413 2.44 10.00 -6.48
C LYS A 413 3.33 11.08 -5.83
N PHE A 414 3.20 11.27 -4.52
CA PHE A 414 3.99 12.24 -3.75
C PHE A 414 5.50 11.98 -3.84
N ARG A 415 5.93 10.72 -3.77
CA ARG A 415 7.33 10.33 -3.93
C ARG A 415 7.79 10.29 -5.39
N LYS A 416 6.93 10.62 -6.34
CA LYS A 416 7.19 10.60 -7.79
C LYS A 416 7.76 9.26 -8.26
N TRP A 417 7.27 8.15 -7.68
CA TRP A 417 7.65 6.83 -8.14
C TRP A 417 6.93 6.51 -9.44
N PRO A 418 7.64 6.03 -10.49
CA PRO A 418 7.05 5.73 -11.79
C PRO A 418 6.24 4.42 -11.72
N ALA A 419 5.13 4.43 -11.00
CA ALA A 419 4.18 3.33 -10.92
C ALA A 419 3.04 3.55 -11.89
N VAL A 420 2.61 2.48 -12.53
CA VAL A 420 1.39 2.48 -13.34
C VAL A 420 0.21 2.42 -12.37
N LEU A 421 -0.40 3.56 -12.09
CA LEU A 421 -1.63 3.64 -11.30
C LEU A 421 -2.83 3.30 -12.18
N GLU A 422 -3.97 2.94 -11.57
CA GLU A 422 -5.21 2.74 -12.33
C GLU A 422 -5.58 4.05 -13.03
N SER A 423 -5.79 3.99 -14.35
CA SER A 423 -6.18 5.15 -15.15
C SER A 423 -7.62 5.53 -14.80
N THR A 424 -7.85 6.80 -14.54
CA THR A 424 -9.19 7.39 -14.57
C THR A 424 -9.67 7.51 -16.02
N THR A 425 -10.94 7.43 -16.23
CA THR A 425 -11.66 7.20 -17.52
C THR A 425 -11.44 8.20 -18.65
N ASP A 426 -10.74 9.31 -18.44
CA ASP A 426 -10.62 10.41 -19.42
C ASP A 426 -9.53 10.21 -20.51
N SER A 427 -8.89 9.05 -20.58
CA SER A 427 -7.83 8.79 -21.56
C SER A 427 -8.25 7.91 -22.75
N ASP A 428 -9.56 7.67 -22.92
CA ASP A 428 -10.08 6.84 -24.02
C ASP A 428 -9.83 7.42 -25.41
N ASP A 429 -9.69 8.75 -25.51
CA ASP A 429 -9.46 9.45 -26.78
C ASP A 429 -8.01 9.43 -27.26
N ILE A 430 -7.08 9.05 -26.37
CA ILE A 430 -5.65 9.05 -26.69
C ILE A 430 -5.29 7.73 -27.38
N ARG A 431 -4.62 7.84 -28.52
CA ARG A 431 -4.11 6.69 -29.28
C ARG A 431 -2.62 6.49 -29.01
N VAL A 432 -2.17 5.26 -29.12
CA VAL A 432 -0.78 4.85 -28.97
C VAL A 432 0.18 5.64 -29.86
N LYS A 433 -0.26 6.03 -31.05
CA LYS A 433 0.52 6.83 -32.02
C LYS A 433 1.08 8.15 -31.45
N TYR A 434 0.44 8.71 -30.41
CA TYR A 434 0.91 9.98 -29.81
C TYR A 434 1.98 9.77 -28.74
N VAL A 435 2.18 8.54 -28.28
CA VAL A 435 3.08 8.21 -27.15
C VAL A 435 4.24 7.29 -27.57
N MET A 436 4.12 6.65 -28.76
CA MET A 436 5.13 5.72 -29.26
C MET A 436 6.39 6.46 -29.74
N GLN A 437 7.52 5.79 -29.66
CA GLN A 437 8.73 6.16 -30.40
C GLN A 437 8.63 5.59 -31.81
N TYR A 438 8.76 6.45 -32.80
CA TYR A 438 8.72 6.05 -34.20
C TYR A 438 9.95 5.25 -34.61
N VAL A 439 9.79 4.42 -35.62
CA VAL A 439 10.81 3.50 -36.12
C VAL A 439 12.13 4.20 -36.49
N ASP A 440 12.08 5.44 -36.98
CA ASP A 440 13.25 6.22 -37.38
C ASP A 440 14.19 6.55 -36.20
N SER A 441 13.64 6.60 -34.99
CA SER A 441 14.40 6.86 -33.75
C SER A 441 14.77 5.59 -32.98
N LEU A 442 14.33 4.41 -33.45
CA LEU A 442 14.55 3.16 -32.76
C LEU A 442 15.84 2.47 -33.20
N PRO A 443 16.57 1.85 -32.26
CA PRO A 443 17.64 0.94 -32.58
C PRO A 443 17.04 -0.38 -33.11
N ILE A 444 17.16 -0.63 -34.40
CA ILE A 444 16.66 -1.81 -35.09
C ILE A 444 17.81 -2.71 -35.50
N LEU A 445 17.63 -4.01 -35.36
CA LEU A 445 18.58 -5.03 -35.80
C LEU A 445 17.98 -5.87 -36.92
N GLU A 446 18.77 -6.20 -37.92
CA GLU A 446 18.38 -7.10 -38.99
C GLU A 446 18.51 -8.56 -38.53
N GLU A 447 17.70 -9.46 -39.09
CA GLU A 447 17.68 -10.88 -38.74
C GLU A 447 19.04 -11.55 -38.95
N LYS A 448 19.75 -11.14 -39.99
CA LYS A 448 21.11 -11.55 -40.28
C LYS A 448 22.06 -10.36 -40.05
N ALA A 449 22.93 -10.49 -39.09
CA ALA A 449 23.92 -9.45 -38.78
C ALA A 449 25.28 -10.09 -38.47
N SER A 450 26.37 -9.46 -38.87
CA SER A 450 27.70 -9.88 -38.46
C SER A 450 27.97 -9.48 -37.00
N LEU A 451 28.87 -10.24 -36.34
CA LEU A 451 29.28 -9.94 -34.95
C LEU A 451 29.83 -8.54 -34.80
N ARG A 452 30.49 -8.01 -35.82
CA ARG A 452 30.98 -6.63 -35.88
C ARG A 452 29.84 -5.61 -35.78
N LYS A 453 28.78 -5.80 -36.61
CA LYS A 453 27.58 -4.94 -36.57
C LYS A 453 26.87 -5.04 -35.21
N ILE A 454 26.82 -6.22 -34.60
CA ILE A 454 26.25 -6.40 -33.27
C ILE A 454 27.06 -5.64 -32.21
N GLY A 455 28.39 -5.69 -32.30
CA GLY A 455 29.28 -4.95 -31.41
C GLY A 455 29.09 -3.43 -31.50
N GLU A 456 29.14 -2.88 -32.72
CA GLU A 456 28.87 -1.45 -32.99
C GLU A 456 27.46 -1.02 -32.54
N PHE A 457 26.49 -1.92 -32.66
CA PHE A 457 25.13 -1.67 -32.20
C PHE A 457 25.05 -1.59 -30.68
N LEU A 458 25.76 -2.46 -29.95
CA LEU A 458 25.78 -2.50 -28.49
C LEU A 458 26.54 -1.33 -27.84
N GLU A 459 27.39 -0.64 -28.58
CA GLU A 459 28.10 0.56 -28.12
C GLU A 459 27.23 1.84 -28.14
N LYS A 460 26.04 1.78 -28.76
CA LYS A 460 25.13 2.94 -28.77
C LYS A 460 24.63 3.26 -27.36
N PRO A 461 24.64 4.54 -26.97
CA PRO A 461 24.00 4.98 -25.72
C PRO A 461 22.47 4.78 -25.83
N ASP A 462 21.82 4.54 -24.68
CA ASP A 462 20.35 4.46 -24.53
C ASP A 462 19.63 3.34 -25.29
N LEU A 463 20.24 2.15 -25.35
CA LEU A 463 19.58 0.98 -25.89
C LEU A 463 18.35 0.59 -25.05
N ALA A 464 17.22 0.42 -25.74
CA ALA A 464 16.02 -0.14 -25.14
C ALA A 464 16.31 -1.55 -24.55
N LYS A 465 15.53 -1.96 -23.57
CA LYS A 465 15.70 -3.28 -22.95
C LYS A 465 15.43 -4.43 -23.91
N THR A 466 14.52 -4.21 -24.85
CA THR A 466 14.14 -5.16 -25.89
C THR A 466 14.31 -4.50 -27.24
N ILE A 467 15.07 -5.13 -28.10
CA ILE A 467 15.44 -4.64 -29.44
C ILE A 467 14.58 -5.37 -30.46
N PRO A 468 13.88 -4.68 -31.37
CA PRO A 468 13.16 -5.31 -32.46
C PRO A 468 14.13 -5.85 -33.52
N ILE A 469 13.81 -7.02 -34.05
CA ILE A 469 14.50 -7.66 -35.16
C ILE A 469 13.57 -7.65 -36.36
N VAL A 470 14.05 -7.05 -37.45
CA VAL A 470 13.32 -6.96 -38.74
C VAL A 470 14.00 -7.80 -39.80
N ASN A 471 13.22 -8.21 -40.80
CA ASN A 471 13.78 -8.94 -41.93
C ASN A 471 14.84 -8.11 -42.66
N ASN A 472 14.44 -6.93 -43.18
CA ASN A 472 15.32 -5.97 -43.85
C ASN A 472 14.94 -4.54 -43.44
N LYS A 473 15.89 -3.63 -43.48
CA LYS A 473 15.64 -2.21 -43.20
C LYS A 473 14.70 -1.54 -44.21
N SER A 474 14.58 -2.08 -45.43
CA SER A 474 13.66 -1.56 -46.47
C SER A 474 12.20 -1.93 -46.19
N ASP A 475 11.95 -3.14 -45.73
CA ASP A 475 10.58 -3.68 -45.57
C ASP A 475 10.03 -3.50 -44.17
N LEU A 476 10.93 -3.44 -43.16
CA LEU A 476 10.62 -3.28 -41.74
C LEU A 476 9.63 -4.34 -41.19
N LEU A 477 9.59 -5.54 -41.82
CA LEU A 477 8.76 -6.62 -41.29
C LEU A 477 9.33 -7.11 -39.95
N LEU A 478 8.53 -7.08 -38.89
CA LEU A 478 8.92 -7.52 -37.56
C LEU A 478 8.99 -9.06 -37.52
N VAL A 479 10.20 -9.60 -37.42
CA VAL A 479 10.45 -11.05 -37.37
C VAL A 479 10.55 -11.54 -35.92
N GLY A 480 10.99 -10.67 -35.01
CA GLY A 480 11.14 -11.04 -33.61
C GLY A 480 11.70 -9.93 -32.76
N CYS A 481 12.12 -10.30 -31.57
CA CYS A 481 12.83 -9.37 -30.67
C CYS A 481 13.90 -10.10 -29.84
N VAL A 482 14.88 -9.37 -29.39
CA VAL A 482 15.93 -9.87 -28.50
C VAL A 482 16.11 -8.97 -27.28
N ASN A 483 16.40 -9.55 -26.13
CA ASN A 483 16.72 -8.78 -24.94
C ASN A 483 18.17 -8.31 -25.01
N THR A 484 18.41 -7.03 -24.79
CA THR A 484 19.74 -6.39 -24.87
C THR A 484 20.79 -7.11 -24.02
N LYS A 485 20.42 -7.60 -22.83
CA LYS A 485 21.35 -8.38 -21.99
C LYS A 485 21.73 -9.71 -22.60
N LYS A 486 20.78 -10.45 -23.16
CA LYS A 486 21.06 -11.73 -23.84
C LYS A 486 21.95 -11.53 -25.06
N LEU A 487 21.70 -10.44 -25.80
CA LEU A 487 22.53 -10.08 -26.94
C LEU A 487 23.95 -9.72 -26.51
N GLN A 488 24.09 -9.00 -25.40
CA GLN A 488 25.40 -8.68 -24.80
C GLN A 488 26.14 -9.93 -24.32
N ASP A 489 25.44 -10.82 -23.62
CA ASP A 489 26.02 -12.08 -23.13
C ASP A 489 26.46 -12.98 -24.30
N TYR A 490 25.65 -13.05 -25.36
CA TYR A 490 25.98 -13.75 -26.60
C TYR A 490 27.22 -13.15 -27.28
N TYR A 491 27.27 -11.84 -27.44
CA TYR A 491 28.41 -11.12 -28.01
C TYR A 491 29.69 -11.37 -27.20
N ASN A 492 29.63 -11.24 -25.88
CA ASN A 492 30.79 -11.45 -25.00
C ASN A 492 31.30 -12.90 -25.03
N THR A 493 30.43 -13.86 -25.29
CA THR A 493 30.79 -15.28 -25.39
C THR A 493 31.45 -15.58 -26.72
N MET A 494 30.96 -14.99 -27.82
CA MET A 494 31.45 -15.26 -29.18
C MET A 494 32.67 -14.43 -29.56
N LYS A 495 32.80 -13.22 -29.04
CA LYS A 495 33.91 -12.32 -29.34
C LYS A 495 35.30 -12.96 -29.16
N PRO A 496 35.65 -13.58 -28.01
CA PRO A 496 36.98 -14.17 -27.80
C PRO A 496 37.29 -15.33 -28.74
N THR A 497 36.26 -16.00 -29.27
CA THR A 497 36.41 -17.18 -30.15
C THR A 497 36.62 -16.81 -31.60
N LEU A 498 36.08 -15.68 -32.03
CA LEU A 498 36.00 -15.29 -33.43
C LEU A 498 36.82 -14.00 -33.75
N GLU A 499 37.29 -13.26 -32.74
CA GLU A 499 38.07 -12.06 -32.94
C GLU A 499 39.41 -12.39 -33.61
N GLY A 500 39.62 -11.89 -34.86
CA GLY A 500 40.76 -12.23 -35.68
C GLY A 500 40.53 -13.30 -36.76
N ASN A 501 39.38 -13.93 -36.79
CA ASN A 501 38.95 -14.87 -37.83
C ASN A 501 38.09 -14.20 -38.91
N PRO A 502 38.17 -14.62 -40.20
CA PRO A 502 37.27 -14.12 -41.24
C PRO A 502 35.79 -14.32 -40.91
N ASP A 503 35.48 -15.25 -40.05
CA ASP A 503 34.10 -15.52 -39.58
C ASP A 503 33.51 -14.38 -38.70
N TYR A 504 34.31 -13.42 -38.25
CA TYR A 504 33.84 -12.26 -37.49
C TYR A 504 32.94 -11.33 -38.32
N ASP A 505 33.14 -11.32 -39.63
CA ASP A 505 32.35 -10.54 -40.58
C ASP A 505 31.26 -11.35 -41.29
N THR A 506 31.13 -12.68 -40.99
CA THR A 506 30.05 -13.50 -41.55
C THR A 506 28.72 -13.19 -40.88
N GLU A 507 27.65 -13.22 -41.68
CA GLU A 507 26.29 -13.01 -41.19
C GLU A 507 25.83 -14.23 -40.39
N ILE A 508 25.42 -13.98 -39.14
CA ILE A 508 24.91 -15.00 -38.22
C ILE A 508 23.43 -14.71 -37.96
N GLU A 509 22.62 -15.78 -37.93
CA GLU A 509 21.23 -15.65 -37.51
C GLU A 509 21.15 -15.47 -35.99
N ILE A 510 20.49 -14.39 -35.57
CA ILE A 510 20.39 -14.02 -34.15
C ILE A 510 19.29 -14.85 -33.48
N GLU A 511 19.61 -15.47 -32.35
CA GLU A 511 18.58 -16.12 -31.51
C GLU A 511 17.56 -15.07 -31.02
N LYS A 512 16.33 -15.21 -31.46
CA LYS A 512 15.24 -14.24 -31.27
C LYS A 512 14.02 -14.87 -30.63
N ASN A 513 13.26 -14.05 -29.94
CA ASN A 513 11.88 -14.37 -29.60
C ASN A 513 10.99 -14.08 -30.81
N THR A 514 10.42 -15.10 -31.41
CA THR A 514 9.60 -15.01 -32.64
C THR A 514 8.17 -14.52 -32.40
N CYS A 515 7.74 -14.41 -31.13
CA CYS A 515 6.40 -13.99 -30.75
C CYS A 515 6.42 -12.73 -29.87
N PRO A 516 6.89 -11.58 -30.37
CA PRO A 516 6.81 -10.33 -29.62
C PRO A 516 5.33 -9.90 -29.50
N ILE A 517 5.01 -9.25 -28.37
CA ILE A 517 3.68 -8.66 -28.21
C ILE A 517 3.61 -7.39 -29.06
N THR A 518 2.59 -7.33 -29.89
CA THR A 518 2.37 -6.23 -30.84
C THR A 518 1.00 -5.60 -30.62
N ILE A 519 0.90 -4.30 -30.88
CA ILE A 519 -0.34 -3.51 -30.84
C ILE A 519 -0.43 -2.64 -32.10
N SER A 520 -1.62 -2.15 -32.41
CA SER A 520 -1.82 -1.17 -33.49
C SER A 520 -1.55 0.25 -32.99
N GLU A 521 -1.17 1.16 -33.87
CA GLU A 521 -1.02 2.60 -33.60
C GLU A 521 -2.33 3.26 -33.16
N ASP A 522 -3.49 2.74 -33.63
CA ASP A 522 -4.82 3.24 -33.27
C ASP A 522 -5.35 2.67 -31.95
N THR A 523 -4.58 1.81 -31.26
CA THR A 523 -4.99 1.26 -29.97
C THR A 523 -5.17 2.38 -28.94
N PRO A 524 -6.30 2.44 -28.21
CA PRO A 524 -6.48 3.38 -27.13
C PRO A 524 -5.39 3.24 -26.06
N LEU A 525 -4.91 4.35 -25.53
CA LEU A 525 -3.84 4.36 -24.53
C LEU A 525 -4.24 3.58 -23.25
N VAL A 526 -5.53 3.62 -22.89
CA VAL A 526 -6.09 2.86 -21.75
C VAL A 526 -5.90 1.35 -21.96
N LEU A 527 -6.17 0.85 -23.18
CA LEU A 527 -5.98 -0.56 -23.49
C LEU A 527 -4.50 -0.94 -23.49
N ALA A 528 -3.63 -0.09 -24.04
CA ALA A 528 -2.19 -0.29 -23.96
C ALA A 528 -1.72 -0.30 -22.51
N HIS A 529 -2.17 0.65 -21.69
CA HIS A 529 -1.90 0.70 -20.25
C HIS A 529 -2.34 -0.60 -19.54
N LEU A 530 -3.53 -1.10 -19.86
CA LEU A 530 -4.04 -2.37 -19.31
C LEU A 530 -3.13 -3.55 -19.68
N LEU A 531 -2.66 -3.64 -20.92
CA LEU A 531 -1.72 -4.67 -21.36
C LEU A 531 -0.39 -4.59 -20.57
N PHE A 532 0.19 -3.39 -20.47
CA PHE A 532 1.41 -3.17 -19.69
C PHE A 532 1.24 -3.52 -18.21
N SER A 533 0.10 -3.18 -17.63
CA SER A 533 -0.24 -3.46 -16.24
C SER A 533 -0.44 -4.95 -16.00
N LYS A 534 -1.33 -5.60 -16.77
CA LYS A 534 -1.71 -7.01 -16.54
C LYS A 534 -0.61 -8.00 -16.91
N LEU A 535 0.12 -7.76 -18.00
CA LEU A 535 1.21 -8.63 -18.44
C LEU A 535 2.58 -8.22 -17.88
N ASN A 536 2.63 -7.10 -17.14
CA ASN A 536 3.86 -6.53 -16.57
C ASN A 536 4.99 -6.38 -17.61
N LEU A 537 4.61 -5.81 -18.77
CA LEU A 537 5.50 -5.58 -19.89
C LEU A 537 6.40 -4.36 -19.62
N ASP A 538 7.56 -4.36 -20.24
CA ASP A 538 8.48 -3.22 -20.24
C ASP A 538 8.33 -2.44 -21.55
N ASP A 539 8.20 -3.16 -22.66
CA ASP A 539 8.16 -2.65 -24.02
C ASP A 539 7.13 -3.42 -24.85
N VAL A 540 6.46 -2.74 -25.79
CA VAL A 540 5.53 -3.34 -26.75
C VAL A 540 5.79 -2.72 -28.11
N PHE A 541 5.76 -3.54 -29.16
CA PHE A 541 5.99 -3.07 -30.53
C PHE A 541 4.68 -2.65 -31.21
N VAL A 542 4.74 -1.54 -31.91
CA VAL A 542 3.61 -1.04 -32.71
C VAL A 542 3.80 -1.46 -34.15
N VAL A 543 2.84 -2.19 -34.69
CA VAL A 543 2.90 -2.73 -36.04
C VAL A 543 1.67 -2.36 -36.84
N TRP A 544 1.86 -2.19 -38.15
CA TRP A 544 0.80 -2.08 -39.14
C TRP A 544 1.03 -3.09 -40.23
N ARG A 545 0.09 -4.01 -40.42
CA ARG A 545 0.20 -5.12 -41.39
C ARG A 545 1.53 -5.89 -41.31
N GLY A 546 2.04 -6.13 -40.09
CA GLY A 546 3.30 -6.82 -39.87
C GLY A 546 4.57 -5.94 -39.94
N ARG A 547 4.45 -4.70 -40.45
CA ARG A 547 5.58 -3.75 -40.48
C ARG A 547 5.71 -3.03 -39.16
N LEU A 548 6.93 -2.92 -38.69
CA LEU A 548 7.26 -2.16 -37.45
C LEU A 548 7.11 -0.67 -37.74
N ILE A 549 6.23 -0.01 -36.99
CA ILE A 549 6.03 1.45 -37.05
C ILE A 549 6.73 2.13 -35.88
N GLY A 550 6.73 1.48 -34.72
CA GLY A 550 7.29 2.07 -33.53
C GLY A 550 7.34 1.11 -32.34
N GLN A 551 7.74 1.64 -31.19
CA GLN A 551 7.80 0.96 -29.92
C GLN A 551 7.23 1.85 -28.83
N VAL A 552 6.47 1.26 -27.91
CA VAL A 552 5.97 1.94 -26.71
C VAL A 552 6.71 1.38 -25.53
N GLN A 553 7.27 2.26 -24.73
CA GLN A 553 7.90 1.92 -23.46
C GLN A 553 6.95 2.23 -22.29
N LYS A 554 7.04 1.44 -21.23
CA LYS A 554 6.28 1.68 -19.99
C LYS A 554 6.48 3.09 -19.43
N SER A 555 7.70 3.62 -19.53
CA SER A 555 8.05 4.98 -19.09
C SER A 555 7.30 6.06 -19.85
N SER A 556 7.10 5.89 -21.15
CA SER A 556 6.39 6.87 -22.00
C SER A 556 4.89 6.93 -21.65
N ILE A 557 4.26 5.77 -21.41
CA ILE A 557 2.86 5.73 -20.95
C ILE A 557 2.71 6.41 -19.58
N ILE A 558 3.62 6.14 -18.65
CA ILE A 558 3.59 6.74 -17.31
C ILE A 558 3.77 8.24 -17.40
N ALA A 559 4.72 8.73 -18.22
CA ALA A 559 4.96 10.15 -18.39
C ALA A 559 3.71 10.87 -18.90
N GLU A 560 3.10 10.37 -19.98
CA GLU A 560 1.88 10.96 -20.57
C GLU A 560 0.70 10.99 -19.58
N LEU A 561 0.48 9.89 -18.86
CA LEU A 561 -0.60 9.82 -17.87
C LEU A 561 -0.30 10.71 -16.63
N THR A 562 0.97 10.95 -16.30
CA THR A 562 1.35 11.79 -15.16
C THR A 562 1.23 13.27 -15.51
N ASP A 563 1.67 13.67 -16.69
CA ASP A 563 1.64 15.07 -17.13
C ASP A 563 0.20 15.59 -17.26
N ARG A 564 -0.73 14.76 -17.74
CA ARG A 564 -2.15 15.13 -17.84
C ARG A 564 -2.85 15.17 -16.49
N ASN A 565 -2.53 14.26 -15.58
CA ASN A 565 -3.07 14.31 -14.21
C ASN A 565 -2.53 15.52 -13.42
N ALA A 566 -1.41 16.12 -13.83
CA ALA A 566 -0.91 17.37 -13.26
C ALA A 566 -1.68 18.60 -13.77
N GLY A 567 -2.19 18.56 -15.02
CA GLY A 567 -2.99 19.65 -15.60
C GLY A 567 -4.42 19.79 -15.04
N PHE A 568 -4.93 18.78 -14.32
CA PHE A 568 -6.24 18.85 -13.64
C PHE A 568 -6.17 19.41 -12.21
N GLY A 569 -4.96 19.68 -11.68
CA GLY A 569 -4.75 20.24 -10.34
C GLY A 569 -4.63 21.76 -10.30
N ASP A 570 -4.57 22.42 -11.46
CA ASP A 570 -4.40 23.89 -11.59
C ASP A 570 -5.63 24.59 -12.20
N ALA A 571 -6.80 23.92 -12.29
CA ALA A 571 -8.05 24.50 -12.77
C ALA A 571 -9.08 24.64 -11.65
#